data_ed3db68216334fa09b279f2ae5f344f5
#
_entry.id   ed3db68216334fa09b279f2ae5f344f5
#
_cell.length_a   1.000
_cell.length_b   1.000
_cell.length_c   1.000
_cell.angle_alpha   90.00
_cell.angle_beta   90.00
_cell.angle_gamma   90.00
#
_symmetry.space_group_name_H-M   'P 1'
#
loop_
_entity.id
_entity.type
_entity.pdbx_description
1 polymer ?
#
loop_
_entity_poly.entity_id
_entity_poly.type
_entity_poly.pdbx_seq_one_letter_code
_entity_poly.pdbx_strand_id
1 'polypeptide(L)'
;MKPLPLPKQKNLRADCAWVIYQILEQGKSSRECLERVQRRHNARDNAWLQEMSLGVMRRLPLLQHWLRSLLDRPLKGNKKVIEHLILLGLYQLNFSRVSNHAAVGETVAAASYLNAAGLKGLVNAVLRNFQRENLADKPVDDAIINSGLPKWLFKAIENAYGDDAEQVHNETNAMAPIWLRVNKLQTSLAAFTQALDKAGVEYTLSANHADAVILTKRVDITALPGF
;
A
#
# COMPACT_ATOMS: atom_id res chain seq x y z
N MET A 1 -20.51 15.40 -2.11
CA MET A 1 -19.91 15.39 -3.47
C MET A 1 -20.53 14.28 -4.30
N LYS A 2 -20.78 14.49 -5.62
CA LYS A 2 -21.21 13.36 -6.47
C LYS A 2 -20.11 12.31 -6.51
N PRO A 3 -20.47 11.01 -6.41
CA PRO A 3 -19.49 9.93 -6.46
C PRO A 3 -18.76 9.93 -7.82
N LEU A 4 -17.43 9.84 -7.78
CA LEU A 4 -16.64 9.71 -8.99
C LEU A 4 -16.89 8.31 -9.60
N PRO A 5 -17.40 8.19 -10.83
CA PRO A 5 -17.63 6.90 -11.46
C PRO A 5 -16.30 6.19 -11.75
N LEU A 6 -16.33 4.87 -11.77
CA LEU A 6 -15.19 4.07 -12.22
C LEU A 6 -14.82 4.44 -13.66
N PRO A 7 -13.52 4.60 -13.99
CA PRO A 7 -13.08 4.89 -15.35
C PRO A 7 -13.67 3.90 -16.38
N LYS A 8 -14.20 4.40 -17.50
CA LYS A 8 -14.84 3.56 -18.51
C LYS A 8 -13.87 2.54 -19.13
N GLN A 9 -12.68 3.01 -19.49
CA GLN A 9 -11.62 2.15 -20.02
C GLN A 9 -10.71 1.69 -18.89
N LYS A 10 -10.30 0.43 -18.91
CA LYS A 10 -9.39 -0.12 -17.93
C LYS A 10 -7.97 0.45 -18.10
N ASN A 11 -7.40 0.89 -17.01
CA ASN A 11 -6.00 1.29 -16.90
C ASN A 11 -5.58 1.12 -15.44
N LEU A 12 -4.51 0.36 -15.21
CA LEU A 12 -4.09 -0.02 -13.85
C LEU A 12 -3.89 1.19 -12.93
N ARG A 13 -3.23 2.24 -13.41
CA ARG A 13 -2.95 3.43 -12.60
C ARG A 13 -4.17 4.30 -12.37
N ALA A 14 -5.01 4.44 -13.38
CA ALA A 14 -6.27 5.16 -13.24
C ALA A 14 -7.22 4.43 -12.28
N ASP A 15 -7.30 3.11 -12.36
CA ASP A 15 -8.11 2.29 -11.46
C ASP A 15 -7.57 2.34 -10.02
N CYS A 16 -6.24 2.29 -9.84
CA CYS A 16 -5.60 2.47 -8.54
C CYS A 16 -5.90 3.86 -7.95
N ALA A 17 -5.73 4.92 -8.72
CA ALA A 17 -6.04 6.28 -8.29
C ALA A 17 -7.52 6.45 -7.92
N TRP A 18 -8.42 5.80 -8.66
CA TRP A 18 -9.84 5.75 -8.32
C TRP A 18 -10.10 5.02 -7.00
N VAL A 19 -9.45 3.88 -6.74
CA VAL A 19 -9.54 3.15 -5.45
C VAL A 19 -9.10 4.06 -4.31
N ILE A 20 -7.92 4.69 -4.42
CA ILE A 20 -7.39 5.61 -3.42
C ILE A 20 -8.37 6.76 -3.15
N TYR A 21 -8.93 7.35 -4.22
CA TYR A 21 -9.94 8.41 -4.11
C TYR A 21 -11.20 7.93 -3.36
N GLN A 22 -11.72 6.74 -3.68
CA GLN A 22 -12.91 6.20 -3.02
C GLN A 22 -12.67 5.99 -1.51
N ILE A 23 -11.50 5.51 -1.14
CA ILE A 23 -11.13 5.30 0.26
C ILE A 23 -11.00 6.65 0.97
N LEU A 24 -10.19 7.56 0.45
CA LEU A 24 -9.81 8.79 1.15
C LEU A 24 -10.88 9.89 1.11
N GLU A 25 -11.61 10.00 0.01
CA GLU A 25 -12.55 11.10 -0.19
C GLU A 25 -14.01 10.67 0.01
N GLN A 26 -14.31 9.37 -0.10
CA GLN A 26 -15.67 8.87 0.01
C GLN A 26 -15.87 7.93 1.22
N GLY A 27 -14.80 7.63 1.97
CA GLY A 27 -14.86 6.74 3.14
C GLY A 27 -15.25 5.30 2.80
N LYS A 28 -15.02 4.83 1.58
CA LYS A 28 -15.37 3.48 1.14
C LYS A 28 -14.39 2.45 1.66
N SER A 29 -14.86 1.20 1.84
CA SER A 29 -14.00 0.08 2.19
C SER A 29 -12.96 -0.20 1.09
N SER A 30 -11.70 -0.38 1.49
CA SER A 30 -10.61 -0.75 0.57
C SER A 30 -10.92 -2.08 -0.14
N ARG A 31 -11.48 -3.05 0.59
CA ARG A 31 -11.87 -4.35 0.04
C ARG A 31 -12.91 -4.19 -1.07
N GLU A 32 -14.00 -3.47 -0.80
CA GLU A 32 -15.08 -3.24 -1.78
C GLU A 32 -14.55 -2.54 -3.04
N CYS A 33 -13.70 -1.51 -2.87
CA CYS A 33 -13.14 -0.77 -3.98
C CYS A 33 -12.17 -1.62 -4.82
N LEU A 34 -11.31 -2.41 -4.16
CA LEU A 34 -10.37 -3.31 -4.84
C LEU A 34 -11.12 -4.41 -5.59
N GLU A 35 -12.06 -5.11 -4.96
CA GLU A 35 -12.87 -6.15 -5.63
C GLU A 35 -13.54 -5.62 -6.90
N ARG A 36 -14.04 -4.40 -6.86
CA ARG A 36 -14.70 -3.77 -8.01
C ARG A 36 -13.77 -3.55 -9.21
N VAL A 37 -12.54 -3.11 -8.98
CA VAL A 37 -11.57 -2.90 -10.08
C VAL A 37 -10.92 -4.22 -10.51
N GLN A 38 -10.68 -5.14 -9.59
CA GLN A 38 -10.05 -6.43 -9.85
C GLN A 38 -10.85 -7.33 -10.80
N ARG A 39 -12.18 -7.21 -10.82
CA ARG A 39 -13.06 -7.94 -11.76
C ARG A 39 -12.75 -7.68 -13.24
N ARG A 40 -12.02 -6.63 -13.56
CA ARG A 40 -11.69 -6.22 -14.94
C ARG A 40 -10.23 -6.45 -15.32
N HIS A 41 -9.44 -7.03 -14.42
CA HIS A 41 -8.02 -7.29 -14.60
C HIS A 41 -7.69 -8.77 -14.37
N ASN A 42 -6.51 -9.21 -14.81
CA ASN A 42 -6.00 -10.55 -14.54
C ASN A 42 -5.35 -10.66 -13.15
N ALA A 43 -4.98 -11.87 -12.72
CA ALA A 43 -4.43 -12.12 -11.39
C ALA A 43 -3.14 -11.31 -11.09
N ARG A 44 -2.24 -11.18 -12.07
CA ARG A 44 -1.00 -10.40 -11.93
C ARG A 44 -1.27 -8.91 -11.72
N ASP A 45 -2.17 -8.36 -12.53
CA ASP A 45 -2.59 -6.97 -12.45
C ASP A 45 -3.34 -6.69 -11.14
N ASN A 46 -4.12 -7.66 -10.66
CA ASN A 46 -4.84 -7.58 -9.39
C ASN A 46 -3.87 -7.52 -8.20
N ALA A 47 -2.81 -8.33 -8.21
CA ALA A 47 -1.76 -8.27 -7.19
C ALA A 47 -1.07 -6.90 -7.19
N TRP A 48 -0.78 -6.35 -8.38
CA TRP A 48 -0.19 -5.02 -8.53
C TRP A 48 -1.14 -3.92 -8.02
N LEU A 49 -2.42 -3.95 -8.38
CA LEU A 49 -3.44 -2.99 -7.90
C LEU A 49 -3.53 -2.99 -6.38
N GLN A 50 -3.54 -4.15 -5.76
CA GLN A 50 -3.59 -4.30 -4.32
C GLN A 50 -2.33 -3.74 -3.65
N GLU A 51 -1.15 -4.13 -4.14
CA GLU A 51 0.14 -3.64 -3.63
C GLU A 51 0.25 -2.12 -3.72
N MET A 52 -0.05 -1.53 -4.87
CA MET A 52 0.05 -0.09 -5.09
C MET A 52 -0.97 0.70 -4.26
N SER A 53 -2.23 0.25 -4.23
CA SER A 53 -3.27 0.95 -3.47
C SER A 53 -3.00 0.92 -1.97
N LEU A 54 -2.69 -0.25 -1.41
CA LEU A 54 -2.41 -0.38 0.02
C LEU A 54 -1.06 0.20 0.41
N GLY A 55 -0.07 0.15 -0.49
CA GLY A 55 1.23 0.77 -0.31
C GLY A 55 1.14 2.30 -0.18
N VAL A 56 0.33 2.95 -1.03
CA VAL A 56 0.04 4.38 -0.90
C VAL A 56 -0.61 4.68 0.46
N MET A 57 -1.54 3.84 0.93
CA MET A 57 -2.19 4.04 2.25
C MET A 57 -1.18 3.95 3.39
N ARG A 58 -0.27 2.96 3.37
CA ARG A 58 0.76 2.79 4.42
C ARG A 58 1.75 3.96 4.50
N ARG A 59 2.00 4.63 3.40
CA ARG A 59 2.94 5.76 3.31
C ARG A 59 2.24 7.11 3.11
N LEU A 60 0.94 7.16 3.36
CA LEU A 60 0.10 8.31 3.05
C LEU A 60 0.60 9.64 3.64
N PRO A 61 0.97 9.75 4.93
CA PRO A 61 1.47 11.00 5.49
C PRO A 61 2.70 11.53 4.74
N LEU A 62 3.67 10.67 4.46
CA LEU A 62 4.90 11.05 3.75
C LEU A 62 4.61 11.46 2.30
N LEU A 63 3.79 10.67 1.58
CA LEU A 63 3.41 10.99 0.21
C LEU A 63 2.62 12.31 0.13
N GLN A 64 1.76 12.58 1.10
CA GLN A 64 1.05 13.85 1.20
C GLN A 64 1.99 15.02 1.53
N HIS A 65 2.98 14.83 2.38
CA HIS A 65 4.00 15.82 2.66
C HIS A 65 4.74 16.22 1.38
N TRP A 66 5.24 15.26 0.60
CA TRP A 66 5.88 15.53 -0.69
C TRP A 66 4.94 16.19 -1.69
N LEU A 67 3.69 15.70 -1.78
CA LEU A 67 2.71 16.31 -2.67
C LEU A 67 2.47 17.79 -2.33
N ARG A 68 2.36 18.13 -1.04
CA ARG A 68 2.12 19.51 -0.60
C ARG A 68 3.32 20.44 -0.82
N SER A 69 4.54 19.92 -0.79
CA SER A 69 5.73 20.71 -1.15
C SER A 69 5.85 20.99 -2.65
N LEU A 70 5.18 20.19 -3.48
CA LEU A 70 5.26 20.26 -4.94
C LEU A 70 4.02 20.91 -5.61
N LEU A 71 2.93 21.08 -4.87
CA LEU A 71 1.69 21.68 -5.36
C LEU A 71 1.39 22.97 -4.60
N ASP A 72 1.36 24.09 -5.30
CA ASP A 72 1.01 25.39 -4.72
C ASP A 72 -0.39 25.41 -4.11
N ARG A 73 -1.33 24.70 -4.73
CA ARG A 73 -2.73 24.64 -4.27
C ARG A 73 -3.33 23.25 -4.46
N PRO A 74 -4.11 22.78 -3.47
CA PRO A 74 -4.86 21.53 -3.60
C PRO A 74 -5.85 21.56 -4.75
N LEU A 75 -5.98 20.44 -5.46
CA LEU A 75 -7.01 20.26 -6.48
C LEU A 75 -8.39 20.09 -5.83
N LYS A 76 -9.44 20.57 -6.48
CA LYS A 76 -10.81 20.57 -5.94
C LYS A 76 -11.76 19.72 -6.80
N GLY A 77 -12.84 19.26 -6.16
CA GLY A 77 -13.91 18.52 -6.85
C GLY A 77 -13.40 17.24 -7.51
N ASN A 78 -13.88 16.97 -8.71
CA ASN A 78 -13.50 15.74 -9.45
C ASN A 78 -12.03 15.71 -9.87
N LYS A 79 -11.34 16.85 -9.89
CA LYS A 79 -9.90 16.91 -10.20
C LYS A 79 -9.04 16.36 -9.06
N LYS A 80 -9.61 16.22 -7.85
CA LYS A 80 -8.87 15.70 -6.69
C LYS A 80 -8.35 14.27 -6.89
N VAL A 81 -8.99 13.47 -7.75
CA VAL A 81 -8.48 12.15 -8.14
C VAL A 81 -7.09 12.20 -8.77
N ILE A 82 -6.71 13.33 -9.35
CA ILE A 82 -5.36 13.54 -9.92
C ILE A 82 -4.31 13.72 -8.81
N GLU A 83 -4.65 14.26 -7.64
CA GLU A 83 -3.75 14.22 -6.49
C GLU A 83 -3.46 12.76 -6.10
N HIS A 84 -4.48 11.90 -6.05
CA HIS A 84 -4.29 10.48 -5.74
C HIS A 84 -3.51 9.74 -6.82
N LEU A 85 -3.64 10.13 -8.09
CA LEU A 85 -2.79 9.63 -9.16
C LEU A 85 -1.34 10.07 -8.98
N ILE A 86 -1.09 11.31 -8.54
CA ILE A 86 0.26 11.79 -8.23
C ILE A 86 0.83 11.05 -7.00
N LEU A 87 0.05 10.84 -5.93
CA LEU A 87 0.49 10.04 -4.78
C LEU A 87 0.93 8.63 -5.20
N LEU A 88 0.18 7.99 -6.10
CA LEU A 88 0.57 6.72 -6.70
C LEU A 88 1.89 6.82 -7.48
N GLY A 89 2.08 7.88 -8.25
CA GLY A 89 3.32 8.14 -8.98
C GLY A 89 4.52 8.31 -8.05
N LEU A 90 4.38 9.08 -6.97
CA LEU A 90 5.40 9.28 -5.94
C LEU A 90 5.73 7.95 -5.23
N TYR A 91 4.70 7.15 -4.91
CA TYR A 91 4.89 5.82 -4.34
C TYR A 91 5.70 4.91 -5.27
N GLN A 92 5.35 4.88 -6.57
CA GLN A 92 6.09 4.08 -7.54
C GLN A 92 7.55 4.50 -7.66
N LEU A 93 7.83 5.79 -7.67
CA LEU A 93 9.19 6.33 -7.80
C LEU A 93 10.09 5.97 -6.61
N ASN A 94 9.53 5.83 -5.40
CA ASN A 94 10.35 5.64 -4.20
C ASN A 94 10.23 4.25 -3.56
N PHE A 95 9.09 3.57 -3.70
CA PHE A 95 8.80 2.35 -2.95
C PHE A 95 8.52 1.13 -3.83
N SER A 96 8.64 1.24 -5.15
CA SER A 96 8.38 0.12 -6.05
C SER A 96 9.61 -0.20 -6.93
N ARG A 97 9.54 -1.36 -7.58
CA ARG A 97 10.58 -1.78 -8.54
C ARG A 97 10.31 -1.29 -9.97
N VAL A 98 9.29 -0.43 -10.15
CA VAL A 98 8.98 0.15 -11.46
C VAL A 98 10.09 1.14 -11.84
N SER A 99 10.57 1.07 -13.07
CA SER A 99 11.57 2.04 -13.53
C SER A 99 11.02 3.46 -13.50
N ASN A 100 11.87 4.44 -13.18
CA ASN A 100 11.47 5.85 -13.07
C ASN A 100 10.78 6.37 -14.33
N HIS A 101 11.26 5.98 -15.50
CA HIS A 101 10.67 6.37 -16.78
C HIS A 101 9.23 5.82 -16.91
N ALA A 102 9.02 4.54 -16.60
CA ALA A 102 7.69 3.94 -16.66
C ALA A 102 6.77 4.50 -15.56
N ALA A 103 7.28 4.73 -14.35
CA ALA A 103 6.51 5.33 -13.26
C ALA A 103 5.95 6.70 -13.66
N VAL A 104 6.77 7.57 -14.25
CA VAL A 104 6.32 8.90 -14.71
C VAL A 104 5.42 8.77 -15.93
N GLY A 105 5.89 8.13 -17.01
CA GLY A 105 5.20 8.11 -18.31
C GLY A 105 3.78 7.52 -18.20
N GLU A 106 3.67 6.36 -17.56
CA GLU A 106 2.40 5.67 -17.41
C GLU A 106 1.44 6.39 -16.42
N THR A 107 1.99 7.02 -15.39
CA THR A 107 1.15 7.84 -14.47
C THR A 107 0.61 9.07 -15.18
N VAL A 108 1.40 9.74 -15.99
CA VAL A 108 0.96 10.88 -16.83
C VAL A 108 -0.12 10.44 -17.82
N ALA A 109 0.08 9.29 -18.50
CA ALA A 109 -0.90 8.76 -19.45
C ALA A 109 -2.25 8.45 -18.77
N ALA A 110 -2.23 7.95 -17.54
CA ALA A 110 -3.40 7.58 -16.77
C ALA A 110 -4.37 8.74 -16.50
N ALA A 111 -3.91 9.98 -16.51
CA ALA A 111 -4.77 11.15 -16.34
C ALA A 111 -5.88 11.26 -17.40
N SER A 112 -5.65 10.75 -18.62
CA SER A 112 -6.68 10.72 -19.67
C SER A 112 -7.83 9.78 -19.32
N TYR A 113 -7.56 8.66 -18.70
CA TYR A 113 -8.58 7.67 -18.28
C TYR A 113 -9.45 8.17 -17.12
N LEU A 114 -8.97 9.20 -16.41
CA LEU A 114 -9.69 9.88 -15.33
C LEU A 114 -10.43 11.14 -15.80
N ASN A 115 -10.64 11.29 -17.11
CA ASN A 115 -11.23 12.50 -17.74
C ASN A 115 -10.50 13.80 -17.38
N ALA A 116 -9.19 13.73 -17.20
CA ALA A 116 -8.36 14.86 -16.81
C ALA A 116 -7.11 15.02 -17.70
N ALA A 117 -7.27 14.79 -19.02
CA ALA A 117 -6.18 14.88 -20.01
C ALA A 117 -5.45 16.24 -19.96
N GLY A 118 -6.17 17.33 -19.67
CA GLY A 118 -5.57 18.66 -19.52
C GLY A 118 -4.64 18.81 -18.30
N LEU A 119 -4.64 17.84 -17.36
CA LEU A 119 -3.75 17.85 -16.20
C LEU A 119 -2.51 16.96 -16.35
N LYS A 120 -2.28 16.36 -17.53
CA LYS A 120 -1.06 15.59 -17.81
C LYS A 120 0.21 16.41 -17.56
N GLY A 121 0.24 17.66 -18.00
CA GLY A 121 1.37 18.56 -17.77
C GLY A 121 1.66 18.75 -16.28
N LEU A 122 0.63 18.94 -15.46
CA LEU A 122 0.76 19.04 -14.01
C LEU A 122 1.33 17.77 -13.40
N VAL A 123 0.76 16.60 -13.73
CA VAL A 123 1.26 15.29 -13.24
C VAL A 123 2.73 15.12 -13.59
N ASN A 124 3.10 15.38 -14.85
CA ASN A 124 4.48 15.29 -15.30
C ASN A 124 5.41 16.24 -14.54
N ALA A 125 5.01 17.51 -14.40
CA ALA A 125 5.81 18.54 -13.71
C ALA A 125 6.06 18.14 -12.25
N VAL A 126 5.04 17.71 -11.52
CA VAL A 126 5.15 17.31 -10.12
C VAL A 126 6.10 16.11 -9.96
N LEU A 127 5.91 15.04 -10.75
CA LEU A 127 6.75 13.85 -10.65
C LEU A 127 8.20 14.10 -11.07
N ARG A 128 8.43 14.94 -12.08
CA ARG A 128 9.77 15.34 -12.50
C ARG A 128 10.45 16.25 -11.47
N ASN A 129 9.70 17.17 -10.85
CA ASN A 129 10.22 18.02 -9.79
C ASN A 129 10.62 17.20 -8.56
N PHE A 130 9.80 16.21 -8.17
CA PHE A 130 10.14 15.28 -7.10
C PHE A 130 11.51 14.63 -7.32
N GLN A 131 11.78 14.14 -8.54
CA GLN A 131 13.07 13.53 -8.89
C GLN A 131 14.20 14.55 -8.93
N ARG A 132 13.97 15.72 -9.57
CA ARG A 132 15.00 16.76 -9.73
C ARG A 132 15.46 17.34 -8.39
N GLU A 133 14.53 17.46 -7.44
CA GLU A 133 14.81 18.02 -6.11
C GLU A 133 15.29 16.96 -5.12
N ASN A 134 15.38 15.67 -5.54
CA ASN A 134 15.76 14.54 -4.70
C ASN A 134 14.98 14.49 -3.38
N LEU A 135 13.66 14.72 -3.43
CA LEU A 135 12.84 14.82 -2.21
C LEU A 135 12.79 13.51 -1.41
N ALA A 136 13.02 12.39 -2.07
CA ALA A 136 13.10 11.09 -1.41
C ALA A 136 14.29 10.97 -0.44
N ASP A 137 15.40 11.66 -0.73
CA ASP A 137 16.64 11.60 0.04
C ASP A 137 16.70 12.70 1.13
N LYS A 138 15.74 13.63 1.11
CA LYS A 138 15.67 14.67 2.13
C LYS A 138 15.05 14.13 3.42
N PRO A 139 15.72 14.30 4.58
CA PRO A 139 15.14 13.88 5.85
C PRO A 139 13.86 14.67 6.13
N VAL A 140 12.85 13.99 6.65
CA VAL A 140 11.63 14.61 7.17
C VAL A 140 11.70 14.54 8.69
N ASP A 141 11.88 15.69 9.31
CA ASP A 141 11.98 15.81 10.78
C ASP A 141 10.56 15.91 11.39
N ASP A 142 9.74 14.89 11.17
CA ASP A 142 8.40 14.74 11.74
C ASP A 142 8.11 13.26 11.97
N ALA A 143 8.11 12.86 13.25
CA ALA A 143 7.89 11.47 13.65
C ALA A 143 6.52 10.93 13.19
N ILE A 144 5.49 11.79 13.15
CA ILE A 144 4.15 11.39 12.68
C ILE A 144 4.19 11.05 11.19
N ILE A 145 4.85 11.89 10.39
CA ILE A 145 5.00 11.66 8.94
C ILE A 145 5.79 10.38 8.69
N ASN A 146 6.88 10.18 9.42
CA ASN A 146 7.75 9.02 9.27
C ASN A 146 7.09 7.72 9.72
N SER A 147 6.22 7.77 10.74
CA SER A 147 5.47 6.60 11.21
C SER A 147 4.48 6.04 10.18
N GLY A 148 4.06 6.85 9.20
CA GLY A 148 2.99 6.47 8.25
C GLY A 148 1.59 6.38 8.86
N LEU A 149 1.45 6.71 10.14
CA LEU A 149 0.19 6.66 10.88
C LEU A 149 -0.59 7.99 10.81
N PRO A 150 -1.92 7.96 10.86
CA PRO A 150 -2.70 9.16 11.11
C PRO A 150 -2.32 9.78 12.47
N LYS A 151 -2.27 11.10 12.55
CA LYS A 151 -1.88 11.84 13.77
C LYS A 151 -2.63 11.39 15.03
N TRP A 152 -3.91 11.11 14.91
CA TRP A 152 -4.72 10.66 16.07
C TRP A 152 -4.28 9.29 16.58
N LEU A 153 -3.94 8.35 15.66
CA LEU A 153 -3.49 7.00 16.03
C LEU A 153 -2.05 7.05 16.60
N PHE A 154 -1.16 7.83 15.98
CA PHE A 154 0.18 8.07 16.51
C PHE A 154 0.13 8.52 17.97
N LYS A 155 -0.67 9.57 18.26
CA LYS A 155 -0.83 10.09 19.63
C LYS A 155 -1.52 9.11 20.59
N ALA A 156 -2.46 8.31 20.10
CA ALA A 156 -3.10 7.29 20.91
C ALA A 156 -2.11 6.20 21.35
N ILE A 157 -1.19 5.82 20.47
CA ILE A 157 -0.10 4.88 20.79
C ILE A 157 0.87 5.49 21.80
N GLU A 158 1.31 6.75 21.59
CA GLU A 158 2.16 7.44 22.57
C GLU A 158 1.55 7.47 23.98
N ASN A 159 0.26 7.80 24.06
CA ASN A 159 -0.45 7.85 25.35
C ASN A 159 -0.62 6.48 26.00
N ALA A 160 -0.75 5.40 25.19
CA ALA A 160 -1.00 4.05 25.72
C ALA A 160 0.28 3.31 26.11
N TYR A 161 1.39 3.54 25.40
CA TYR A 161 2.62 2.76 25.53
C TYR A 161 3.82 3.55 26.08
N GLY A 162 3.72 4.90 26.19
CA GLY A 162 4.80 5.73 26.75
C GLY A 162 6.15 5.47 26.07
N ASP A 163 7.13 5.03 26.85
CA ASP A 163 8.51 4.79 26.35
C ASP A 163 8.59 3.66 25.29
N ASP A 164 7.63 2.74 25.27
CA ASP A 164 7.57 1.65 24.27
C ASP A 164 6.88 2.07 22.96
N ALA A 165 6.34 3.28 22.87
CA ALA A 165 5.56 3.76 21.72
C ALA A 165 6.35 3.73 20.40
N GLU A 166 7.66 4.03 20.44
CA GLU A 166 8.51 4.00 19.26
C GLU A 166 8.61 2.59 18.66
N GLN A 167 8.74 1.57 19.50
CA GLN A 167 8.74 0.18 19.05
C GLN A 167 7.40 -0.19 18.41
N VAL A 168 6.28 0.21 19.01
CA VAL A 168 4.94 -0.04 18.46
C VAL A 168 4.75 0.66 17.11
N HIS A 169 5.22 1.91 16.95
CA HIS A 169 5.18 2.62 15.67
C HIS A 169 5.96 1.87 14.59
N ASN A 170 7.16 1.39 14.90
CA ASN A 170 8.02 0.67 13.96
C ASN A 170 7.38 -0.66 13.54
N GLU A 171 6.85 -1.43 14.49
CA GLU A 171 6.18 -2.71 14.24
C GLU A 171 4.88 -2.55 13.41
N THR A 172 4.15 -1.45 13.59
CA THR A 172 2.91 -1.20 12.84
C THR A 172 3.14 -1.13 11.33
N ASN A 173 4.32 -0.68 10.88
CA ASN A 173 4.70 -0.61 9.46
C ASN A 173 5.52 -1.81 8.97
N ALA A 174 5.94 -2.68 9.88
CA ALA A 174 6.65 -3.90 9.54
C ALA A 174 5.73 -4.88 8.80
N MET A 175 6.33 -5.78 8.03
CA MET A 175 5.59 -6.86 7.41
C MET A 175 5.16 -7.86 8.48
N ALA A 176 3.85 -8.01 8.69
CA ALA A 176 3.32 -8.97 9.64
C ALA A 176 3.77 -10.40 9.28
N PRO A 177 4.32 -11.15 10.22
CA PRO A 177 4.62 -12.57 10.02
C PRO A 177 3.31 -13.36 9.87
N ILE A 178 3.37 -14.45 9.12
CA ILE A 178 2.23 -15.38 8.98
C ILE A 178 2.30 -16.39 10.12
N TRP A 179 1.31 -16.35 10.98
CA TRP A 179 1.15 -17.29 12.08
C TRP A 179 0.15 -18.38 11.69
N LEU A 180 0.55 -19.63 11.83
CA LEU A 180 -0.28 -20.81 11.63
C LEU A 180 -0.49 -21.51 12.97
N ARG A 181 -1.73 -21.88 13.26
CA ARG A 181 -2.07 -22.73 14.40
C ARG A 181 -2.36 -24.14 13.93
N VAL A 182 -1.63 -25.10 14.47
CA VAL A 182 -1.85 -26.51 14.15
C VAL A 182 -3.19 -26.99 14.70
N ASN A 183 -4.01 -27.60 13.84
CA ASN A 183 -5.26 -28.21 14.25
C ASN A 183 -4.99 -29.61 14.86
N LYS A 184 -4.90 -29.68 16.19
CA LYS A 184 -4.61 -30.93 16.92
C LYS A 184 -5.64 -32.04 16.74
N LEU A 185 -6.84 -31.74 16.27
CA LEU A 185 -7.81 -32.77 15.94
C LEU A 185 -7.45 -33.52 14.66
N GLN A 186 -6.59 -32.96 13.82
CA GLN A 186 -6.22 -33.54 12.52
C GLN A 186 -4.75 -33.98 12.47
N THR A 187 -3.85 -33.27 13.13
CA THR A 187 -2.42 -33.55 13.07
C THR A 187 -1.69 -33.11 14.36
N SER A 188 -0.46 -33.56 14.55
CA SER A 188 0.43 -33.06 15.61
C SER A 188 1.36 -31.97 15.08
N LEU A 189 1.91 -31.14 15.98
CA LEU A 189 2.94 -30.15 15.63
C LEU A 189 4.11 -30.81 14.91
N ALA A 190 4.60 -31.93 15.42
CA ALA A 190 5.75 -32.69 14.87
C ALA A 190 5.45 -33.19 13.43
N ALA A 191 4.25 -33.73 13.18
CA ALA A 191 3.87 -34.19 11.85
C ALA A 191 3.70 -33.03 10.88
N PHE A 192 3.14 -31.91 11.33
CA PHE A 192 2.97 -30.72 10.50
C PHE A 192 4.30 -30.06 10.14
N THR A 193 5.22 -29.91 11.10
CA THR A 193 6.56 -29.35 10.82
C THR A 193 7.36 -30.26 9.90
N GLN A 194 7.28 -31.59 10.05
CA GLN A 194 7.89 -32.52 9.11
C GLN A 194 7.34 -32.38 7.68
N ALA A 195 6.05 -32.08 7.54
CA ALA A 195 5.44 -31.83 6.24
C ALA A 195 5.92 -30.49 5.62
N LEU A 196 6.10 -29.45 6.45
CA LEU A 196 6.69 -28.17 6.01
C LEU A 196 8.14 -28.35 5.55
N ASP A 197 8.96 -29.15 6.32
CA ASP A 197 10.35 -29.47 5.95
C ASP A 197 10.41 -30.16 4.58
N LYS A 198 9.57 -31.16 4.36
CA LYS A 198 9.47 -31.87 3.07
C LYS A 198 9.04 -30.95 1.92
N ALA A 199 8.21 -29.95 2.21
CA ALA A 199 7.78 -28.95 1.23
C ALA A 199 8.78 -27.81 1.04
N GLY A 200 9.89 -27.79 1.77
CA GLY A 200 10.92 -26.73 1.71
C GLY A 200 10.42 -25.38 2.26
N VAL A 201 9.43 -25.38 3.14
CA VAL A 201 8.86 -24.17 3.75
C VAL A 201 9.65 -23.81 5.00
N GLU A 202 10.22 -22.59 5.02
CA GLU A 202 10.97 -22.10 6.18
C GLU A 202 10.02 -21.56 7.26
N TYR A 203 10.25 -21.97 8.49
CA TYR A 203 9.44 -21.58 9.65
C TYR A 203 10.27 -21.50 10.94
N THR A 204 9.67 -20.90 11.97
CA THR A 204 10.13 -20.95 13.35
C THR A 204 8.97 -21.38 14.26
N LEU A 205 9.30 -21.98 15.41
CA LEU A 205 8.29 -22.29 16.42
C LEU A 205 8.12 -21.10 17.36
N SER A 206 6.89 -20.89 17.82
CA SER A 206 6.62 -19.84 18.80
C SER A 206 7.07 -20.28 20.19
N ALA A 207 7.81 -19.42 20.88
CA ALA A 207 8.16 -19.64 22.29
C ALA A 207 6.95 -19.53 23.23
N ASN A 208 5.93 -18.75 22.83
CA ASN A 208 4.78 -18.41 23.67
C ASN A 208 3.53 -19.26 23.37
N HIS A 209 3.50 -19.98 22.27
CA HIS A 209 2.32 -20.75 21.81
C HIS A 209 2.77 -22.12 21.29
N ALA A 210 2.58 -23.17 22.09
CA ALA A 210 3.06 -24.52 21.81
C ALA A 210 2.58 -25.12 20.47
N ASP A 211 1.45 -24.64 19.92
CA ASP A 211 0.86 -25.16 18.68
C ASP A 211 0.95 -24.15 17.52
N ALA A 212 1.79 -23.12 17.66
CA ALA A 212 1.95 -22.10 16.64
C ALA A 212 3.26 -22.25 15.88
N VAL A 213 3.16 -22.09 14.56
CA VAL A 213 4.26 -22.06 13.61
C VAL A 213 4.26 -20.70 12.93
N ILE A 214 5.41 -20.05 12.85
CA ILE A 214 5.59 -18.72 12.25
C ILE A 214 6.35 -18.90 10.94
N LEU A 215 5.75 -18.54 9.83
CA LEU A 215 6.42 -18.57 8.53
C LEU A 215 7.40 -17.40 8.39
N THR A 216 8.66 -17.68 8.06
CA THR A 216 9.71 -16.67 7.91
C THR A 216 9.73 -16.04 6.54
N LYS A 217 9.10 -16.68 5.54
CA LYS A 217 8.96 -16.18 4.17
C LYS A 217 7.50 -16.20 3.73
N ARG A 218 7.17 -15.35 2.76
CA ARG A 218 5.87 -15.41 2.08
C ARG A 218 5.76 -16.68 1.25
N VAL A 219 4.70 -17.42 1.48
CA VAL A 219 4.32 -18.60 0.70
C VAL A 219 2.85 -18.48 0.29
N ASP A 220 2.45 -19.20 -0.72
CA ASP A 220 1.03 -19.40 -1.01
C ASP A 220 0.44 -20.30 0.07
N ILE A 221 -0.42 -19.74 0.93
CA ILE A 221 -1.03 -20.47 2.05
C ILE A 221 -1.85 -21.66 1.55
N THR A 222 -2.48 -21.54 0.38
CA THR A 222 -3.29 -22.61 -0.20
C THR A 222 -2.46 -23.79 -0.72
N ALA A 223 -1.16 -23.60 -0.91
CA ALA A 223 -0.21 -24.64 -1.30
C ALA A 223 0.47 -25.32 -0.09
N LEU A 224 0.17 -24.87 1.13
CA LEU A 224 0.74 -25.47 2.34
C LEU A 224 0.18 -26.87 2.58
N PRO A 225 1.00 -27.81 3.14
CA PRO A 225 0.53 -29.12 3.56
C PRO A 225 -0.64 -29.00 4.54
N GLY A 226 -1.76 -29.65 4.25
CA GLY A 226 -2.91 -29.70 5.16
C GLY A 226 -3.79 -28.44 5.20
N PHE A 227 -3.66 -27.57 4.19
CA PHE A 227 -4.55 -26.42 4.03
C PHE A 227 -5.90 -26.86 3.44
#